data_937e4cd5969ec71c24b641573cc2c81c
#
_entry.id   937e4cd5969ec71c24b641573cc2c81c
#
_cell.length_a   1.000
_cell.length_b   1.000
_cell.length_c   1.000
_cell.angle_alpha   90.00
_cell.angle_beta   90.00
_cell.angle_gamma   90.00
#
_symmetry.space_group_name_H-M   'P 1'
#
loop_
_entity.id
_entity.type
_entity.pdbx_description
1 polymer ?
#
loop_
_entity_poly.entity_id
_entity_poly.type
_entity_poly.pdbx_seq_one_letter_code
_entity_poly.pdbx_strand_id
1 'polypeptide(L)'
;MTTSVRNVGLFIFVACLIAGTGFVQSWNTALFILNMGLISAIMSLGVNMQWGFAGLFNVGVVGFVALGGLAAVLVSMPPVEEAWAAGGVQVLLGLVLGAATVTAAVIIQTKMAPGKIKIYSTIGVLLVGFFVFRHVFDGGVEAVEAVNPAGTGYLGGLNFGGVNYKSWGFMTIISWPIGGVLAASVAWVI
;
A
#
# COMPACT_ATOMS: atom_id res chain seq x y z
N MET A 1 -23.33 4.18 34.80
CA MET A 1 -22.22 4.94 34.20
C MET A 1 -22.65 5.36 32.79
N THR A 2 -22.82 6.62 32.51
CA THR A 2 -23.25 7.09 31.19
C THR A 2 -22.20 6.72 30.13
N THR A 3 -22.63 6.39 28.93
CA THR A 3 -21.76 5.95 27.81
C THR A 3 -20.59 6.91 27.57
N SER A 4 -20.83 8.22 27.77
CA SER A 4 -19.83 9.25 27.66
C SER A 4 -18.70 9.13 28.69
N VAL A 5 -19.00 8.87 29.95
CA VAL A 5 -18.01 8.72 31.03
C VAL A 5 -17.12 7.48 30.80
N ARG A 6 -17.71 6.40 30.32
CA ARG A 6 -16.96 5.18 29.96
C ARG A 6 -15.99 5.43 28.82
N ASN A 7 -16.42 6.13 27.77
CA ASN A 7 -15.58 6.43 26.63
C ASN A 7 -14.42 7.36 27.01
N VAL A 8 -14.68 8.42 27.76
CA VAL A 8 -13.62 9.33 28.25
C VAL A 8 -12.64 8.55 29.12
N GLY A 9 -13.09 7.66 30.01
CA GLY A 9 -12.23 6.83 30.83
C GLY A 9 -11.30 5.92 30.01
N LEU A 10 -11.81 5.33 28.91
CA LEU A 10 -11.00 4.51 28.01
C LEU A 10 -9.93 5.34 27.28
N PHE A 11 -10.27 6.54 26.80
CA PHE A 11 -9.30 7.43 26.15
C PHE A 11 -8.19 7.89 27.12
N ILE A 12 -8.56 8.24 28.35
CA ILE A 12 -7.59 8.61 29.40
C ILE A 12 -6.67 7.42 29.70
N PHE A 13 -7.23 6.21 29.84
CA PHE A 13 -6.45 5.00 30.09
C PHE A 13 -5.44 4.73 28.99
N VAL A 14 -5.84 4.80 27.72
CA VAL A 14 -4.94 4.63 26.57
C VAL A 14 -3.86 5.72 26.54
N ALA A 15 -4.23 7.00 26.80
CA ALA A 15 -3.27 8.09 26.88
C ALA A 15 -2.22 7.87 27.99
N CYS A 16 -2.65 7.38 29.15
CA CYS A 16 -1.73 7.02 30.24
C CYS A 16 -0.78 5.88 29.88
N LEU A 17 -1.25 4.87 29.14
CA LEU A 17 -0.40 3.77 28.66
C LEU A 17 0.66 4.28 27.66
N ILE A 18 0.27 5.13 26.71
CA ILE A 18 1.21 5.72 25.75
C ILE A 18 2.23 6.60 26.45
N ALA A 19 1.80 7.44 27.39
CA ALA A 19 2.71 8.25 28.19
C ALA A 19 3.64 7.37 29.03
N GLY A 20 3.13 6.30 29.65
CA GLY A 20 3.91 5.34 30.40
C GLY A 20 5.02 4.68 29.55
N THR A 21 4.70 4.27 28.31
CA THR A 21 5.73 3.75 27.39
C THR A 21 6.76 4.80 27.01
N GLY A 22 6.37 6.07 26.90
CA GLY A 22 7.29 7.18 26.66
C GLY A 22 8.34 7.36 27.76
N PHE A 23 7.93 7.22 29.02
CA PHE A 23 8.83 7.35 30.17
C PHE A 23 9.66 6.09 30.44
N VAL A 24 9.09 4.90 30.21
CA VAL A 24 9.75 3.62 30.53
C VAL A 24 10.69 3.15 29.41
N GLN A 25 10.33 3.33 28.16
CA GLN A 25 11.10 2.86 27.00
C GLN A 25 11.75 4.03 26.25
N SER A 26 10.96 4.73 25.43
CA SER A 26 11.39 5.94 24.72
C SER A 26 10.19 6.67 24.13
N TRP A 27 10.33 7.98 23.97
CA TRP A 27 9.32 8.79 23.30
C TRP A 27 9.14 8.43 21.82
N ASN A 28 10.20 7.96 21.15
CA ASN A 28 10.11 7.48 19.77
C ASN A 28 9.19 6.26 19.67
N THR A 29 9.31 5.31 20.61
CA THR A 29 8.45 4.12 20.67
C THR A 29 6.99 4.51 20.97
N ALA A 30 6.78 5.40 21.93
CA ALA A 30 5.43 5.87 22.26
C ALA A 30 4.74 6.58 21.09
N LEU A 31 5.45 7.45 20.39
CA LEU A 31 4.96 8.14 19.20
C LEU A 31 4.72 7.18 18.04
N PHE A 32 5.57 6.17 17.87
CA PHE A 32 5.34 5.13 16.86
C PHE A 32 4.05 4.34 17.13
N ILE A 33 3.82 3.93 18.38
CA ILE A 33 2.58 3.22 18.78
C ILE A 33 1.36 4.12 18.57
N LEU A 34 1.45 5.40 18.96
CA LEU A 34 0.37 6.37 18.74
C LEU A 34 0.05 6.51 17.24
N ASN A 35 1.07 6.65 16.41
CA ASN A 35 0.91 6.82 14.97
C ASN A 35 0.27 5.59 14.32
N MET A 36 0.72 4.38 14.68
CA MET A 36 0.12 3.13 14.23
C MET A 36 -1.34 2.98 14.68
N GLY A 37 -1.64 3.41 15.92
CA GLY A 37 -3.01 3.44 16.44
C GLY A 37 -3.91 4.40 15.66
N LEU A 38 -3.42 5.59 15.32
CA LEU A 38 -4.17 6.57 14.52
C LEU A 38 -4.42 6.07 13.09
N ILE A 39 -3.43 5.47 12.44
CA ILE A 39 -3.58 4.86 11.12
C ILE A 39 -4.66 3.77 11.17
N SER A 40 -4.58 2.88 12.16
CA SER A 40 -5.57 1.80 12.36
C SER A 40 -6.99 2.35 12.61
N ALA A 41 -7.11 3.46 13.34
CA ALA A 41 -8.39 4.12 13.59
C ALA A 41 -9.00 4.70 12.31
N ILE A 42 -8.17 5.35 11.46
CA ILE A 42 -8.62 5.89 10.16
C ILE A 42 -9.07 4.73 9.24
N MET A 43 -8.30 3.64 9.19
CA MET A 43 -8.66 2.46 8.40
C MET A 43 -9.97 1.84 8.88
N SER A 44 -10.15 1.67 10.19
CA SER A 44 -11.38 1.14 10.78
C SER A 44 -12.59 2.03 10.47
N LEU A 45 -12.40 3.36 10.49
CA LEU A 45 -13.45 4.31 10.13
C LEU A 45 -13.85 4.14 8.66
N GLY A 46 -12.88 4.03 7.75
CA GLY A 46 -13.13 3.79 6.32
C GLY A 46 -13.88 2.49 6.05
N VAL A 47 -13.46 1.40 6.69
CA VAL A 47 -14.16 0.10 6.59
C VAL A 47 -15.56 0.18 7.17
N ASN A 48 -15.75 0.86 8.31
CA ASN A 48 -17.07 1.03 8.91
C ASN A 48 -18.02 1.86 8.03
N MET A 49 -17.51 2.86 7.32
CA MET A 49 -18.32 3.61 6.35
C MET A 49 -18.77 2.73 5.18
N GLN A 50 -17.92 1.87 4.67
CA GLN A 50 -18.27 0.97 3.56
C GLN A 50 -19.20 -0.15 4.02
N TRP A 51 -18.87 -0.84 5.09
CA TRP A 51 -19.64 -1.99 5.56
C TRP A 51 -20.85 -1.57 6.40
N GLY A 52 -20.65 -0.65 7.35
CA GLY A 52 -21.70 -0.25 8.28
C GLY A 52 -22.78 0.61 7.65
N PHE A 53 -22.43 1.56 6.77
CA PHE A 53 -23.39 2.46 6.14
C PHE A 53 -23.80 2.04 4.74
N ALA A 54 -22.87 1.63 3.90
CA ALA A 54 -23.15 1.27 2.51
C ALA A 54 -23.51 -0.22 2.33
N GLY A 55 -23.27 -1.07 3.32
CA GLY A 55 -23.49 -2.51 3.24
C GLY A 55 -22.59 -3.24 2.24
N LEU A 56 -21.52 -2.58 1.77
CA LEU A 56 -20.61 -3.11 0.79
C LEU A 56 -19.41 -3.76 1.46
N PHE A 57 -19.27 -5.07 1.27
CA PHE A 57 -18.11 -5.80 1.74
C PHE A 57 -16.96 -5.66 0.71
N ASN A 58 -15.99 -4.82 1.02
CA ASN A 58 -14.84 -4.61 0.15
C ASN A 58 -13.57 -5.25 0.74
N VAL A 59 -13.18 -6.39 0.20
CA VAL A 59 -11.93 -7.09 0.57
C VAL A 59 -10.69 -6.36 0.05
N GLY A 60 -10.87 -5.48 -0.95
CA GLY A 60 -9.79 -4.75 -1.62
C GLY A 60 -9.12 -3.64 -0.79
N VAL A 61 -9.65 -3.31 0.40
CA VAL A 61 -9.10 -2.23 1.25
C VAL A 61 -7.61 -2.43 1.53
N VAL A 62 -7.17 -3.66 1.78
CA VAL A 62 -5.75 -3.99 2.02
C VAL A 62 -4.89 -3.66 0.81
N GLY A 63 -5.39 -3.91 -0.41
CA GLY A 63 -4.70 -3.56 -1.65
C GLY A 63 -4.50 -2.06 -1.82
N PHE A 64 -5.49 -1.24 -1.47
CA PHE A 64 -5.36 0.23 -1.51
C PHE A 64 -4.37 0.76 -0.48
N VAL A 65 -4.32 0.16 0.71
CA VAL A 65 -3.33 0.49 1.75
C VAL A 65 -1.92 0.13 1.25
N ALA A 66 -1.74 -1.04 0.64
CA ALA A 66 -0.47 -1.46 0.06
C ALA A 66 0.00 -0.52 -1.05
N LEU A 67 -0.91 -0.11 -1.96
CA LEU A 67 -0.62 0.86 -3.02
C LEU A 67 -0.21 2.23 -2.45
N GLY A 68 -0.91 2.72 -1.44
CA GLY A 68 -0.57 3.97 -0.76
C GLY A 68 0.81 3.91 -0.10
N GLY A 69 1.12 2.80 0.57
CA GLY A 69 2.43 2.56 1.19
C GLY A 69 3.56 2.45 0.17
N LEU A 70 3.35 1.72 -0.93
CA LEU A 70 4.29 1.61 -2.03
C LEU A 70 4.60 2.97 -2.65
N ALA A 71 3.59 3.77 -2.92
CA ALA A 71 3.76 5.12 -3.45
C ALA A 71 4.56 6.01 -2.51
N ALA A 72 4.30 5.94 -1.20
CA ALA A 72 5.05 6.68 -0.20
C ALA A 72 6.54 6.31 -0.22
N VAL A 73 6.88 5.02 -0.30
CA VAL A 73 8.26 4.55 -0.38
C VAL A 73 8.94 5.01 -1.67
N LEU A 74 8.28 4.81 -2.83
CA LEU A 74 8.82 5.20 -4.12
C LEU A 74 9.12 6.69 -4.24
N VAL A 75 8.32 7.53 -3.61
CA VAL A 75 8.47 9.01 -3.67
C VAL A 75 9.43 9.53 -2.62
N SER A 76 9.43 8.99 -1.39
CA SER A 76 10.19 9.55 -0.27
C SER A 76 11.59 9.00 -0.13
N MET A 77 11.85 7.76 -0.56
CA MET A 77 13.17 7.13 -0.42
C MET A 77 14.07 7.42 -1.62
N PRO A 78 15.38 7.59 -1.42
CA PRO A 78 16.33 7.73 -2.52
C PRO A 78 16.46 6.43 -3.31
N PRO A 79 16.67 6.50 -4.62
CA PRO A 79 16.94 5.32 -5.43
C PRO A 79 18.27 4.68 -5.04
N VAL A 80 18.29 3.35 -5.01
CA VAL A 80 19.51 2.55 -4.87
C VAL A 80 19.76 1.92 -6.24
N GLU A 81 20.71 2.47 -6.99
CA GLU A 81 20.97 2.07 -8.39
C GLU A 81 21.32 0.59 -8.52
N GLU A 82 22.09 0.05 -7.57
CA GLU A 82 22.48 -1.37 -7.54
C GLU A 82 21.25 -2.28 -7.36
N ALA A 83 20.28 -1.91 -6.52
CA ALA A 83 19.05 -2.66 -6.31
C ALA A 83 18.15 -2.64 -7.56
N TRP A 84 18.04 -1.48 -8.22
CA TRP A 84 17.31 -1.37 -9.49
C TRP A 84 17.98 -2.14 -10.62
N ALA A 85 19.30 -2.18 -10.68
CA ALA A 85 20.04 -2.96 -11.67
C ALA A 85 19.86 -4.48 -11.43
N ALA A 86 19.78 -4.92 -10.17
CA ALA A 86 19.65 -6.32 -9.82
C ALA A 86 18.28 -6.93 -10.16
N GLY A 87 17.17 -6.22 -9.88
CA GLY A 87 15.83 -6.79 -10.00
C GLY A 87 14.78 -5.87 -10.64
N GLY A 88 15.09 -4.60 -10.89
CA GLY A 88 14.09 -3.61 -11.32
C GLY A 88 13.39 -3.95 -12.63
N VAL A 89 14.10 -4.51 -13.60
CA VAL A 89 13.52 -4.92 -14.89
C VAL A 89 12.53 -6.09 -14.69
N GLN A 90 12.85 -7.04 -13.82
CA GLN A 90 11.96 -8.18 -13.52
C GLN A 90 10.70 -7.72 -12.79
N VAL A 91 10.84 -6.79 -11.84
CA VAL A 91 9.68 -6.18 -11.15
C VAL A 91 8.75 -5.48 -12.15
N LEU A 92 9.30 -4.68 -13.08
CA LEU A 92 8.51 -4.02 -14.12
C LEU A 92 7.84 -5.02 -15.07
N LEU A 93 8.57 -6.05 -15.51
CA LEU A 93 8.00 -7.12 -16.34
C LEU A 93 6.87 -7.86 -15.61
N GLY A 94 7.06 -8.15 -14.33
CA GLY A 94 6.01 -8.74 -13.48
C GLY A 94 4.76 -7.85 -13.46
N LEU A 95 4.89 -6.56 -13.22
CA LEU A 95 3.76 -5.63 -13.22
C LEU A 95 3.03 -5.57 -14.57
N VAL A 96 3.78 -5.57 -15.68
CA VAL A 96 3.20 -5.61 -17.02
C VAL A 96 2.43 -6.92 -17.26
N LEU A 97 2.98 -8.06 -16.84
CA LEU A 97 2.31 -9.36 -16.94
C LEU A 97 1.04 -9.41 -16.08
N GLY A 98 1.08 -8.84 -14.88
CA GLY A 98 -0.09 -8.70 -14.01
C GLY A 98 -1.19 -7.84 -14.66
N ALA A 99 -0.82 -6.68 -15.19
CA ALA A 99 -1.74 -5.80 -15.91
C ALA A 99 -2.31 -6.47 -17.17
N ALA A 100 -1.49 -7.21 -17.92
CA ALA A 100 -1.93 -7.97 -19.09
C ALA A 100 -2.92 -9.08 -18.71
N THR A 101 -2.69 -9.77 -17.59
CA THR A 101 -3.61 -10.79 -17.07
C THR A 101 -4.98 -10.22 -16.73
N VAL A 102 -5.00 -9.10 -16.01
CA VAL A 102 -6.26 -8.41 -15.67
C VAL A 102 -6.97 -7.93 -16.93
N THR A 103 -6.24 -7.32 -17.86
CA THR A 103 -6.79 -6.85 -19.13
C THR A 103 -7.37 -8.00 -19.95
N ALA A 104 -6.67 -9.14 -20.03
CA ALA A 104 -7.17 -10.33 -20.72
C ALA A 104 -8.47 -10.87 -20.07
N ALA A 105 -8.52 -10.91 -18.73
CA ALA A 105 -9.72 -11.31 -18.01
C ALA A 105 -10.91 -10.37 -18.29
N VAL A 106 -10.68 -9.05 -18.31
CA VAL A 106 -11.71 -8.05 -18.67
C VAL A 106 -12.18 -8.22 -20.12
N ILE A 107 -11.26 -8.45 -21.05
CA ILE A 107 -11.63 -8.69 -22.47
C ILE A 107 -12.49 -9.94 -22.61
N ILE A 108 -12.17 -11.02 -21.92
CA ILE A 108 -12.98 -12.24 -21.90
C ILE A 108 -14.37 -11.94 -21.33
N GLN A 109 -14.43 -11.20 -20.22
CA GLN A 109 -15.68 -10.83 -19.57
C GLN A 109 -16.58 -9.93 -20.44
N THR A 110 -16.00 -9.06 -21.25
CA THR A 110 -16.76 -8.13 -22.09
C THR A 110 -17.13 -8.69 -23.47
N LYS A 111 -16.24 -9.49 -24.09
CA LYS A 111 -16.40 -9.94 -25.47
C LYS A 111 -16.99 -11.34 -25.63
N MET A 112 -16.90 -12.21 -24.62
CA MET A 112 -17.46 -13.56 -24.72
C MET A 112 -18.92 -13.62 -24.32
N ALA A 113 -19.70 -14.43 -25.06
CA ALA A 113 -21.09 -14.70 -24.74
C ALA A 113 -21.23 -15.39 -23.36
N PRO A 114 -22.31 -15.10 -22.60
CA PRO A 114 -22.53 -15.71 -21.30
C PRO A 114 -22.65 -17.23 -21.41
N GLY A 115 -21.85 -17.95 -20.62
CA GLY A 115 -21.82 -19.43 -20.63
C GLY A 115 -20.73 -19.99 -19.74
N LYS A 116 -20.75 -21.32 -19.56
CA LYS A 116 -19.74 -22.02 -18.74
C LYS A 116 -18.32 -21.82 -19.26
N ILE A 117 -18.14 -21.75 -20.58
CA ILE A 117 -16.84 -21.54 -21.22
C ILE A 117 -16.23 -20.20 -20.80
N LYS A 118 -17.03 -19.13 -20.78
CA LYS A 118 -16.59 -17.80 -20.30
C LYS A 118 -16.03 -17.87 -18.88
N ILE A 119 -16.76 -18.53 -17.98
CA ILE A 119 -16.35 -18.67 -16.57
C ILE A 119 -15.04 -19.41 -16.45
N TYR A 120 -14.94 -20.60 -17.09
CA TYR A 120 -13.71 -21.41 -17.03
C TYR A 120 -12.51 -20.72 -17.68
N SER A 121 -12.71 -20.03 -18.81
CA SER A 121 -11.65 -19.25 -19.45
C SER A 121 -11.16 -18.10 -18.58
N THR A 122 -12.07 -17.36 -17.93
CA THR A 122 -11.69 -16.29 -17.01
C THR A 122 -10.90 -16.81 -15.82
N ILE A 123 -11.37 -17.90 -15.18
CA ILE A 123 -10.68 -18.53 -14.07
C ILE A 123 -9.31 -19.05 -14.52
N GLY A 124 -9.23 -19.71 -15.66
CA GLY A 124 -7.98 -20.22 -16.22
C GLY A 124 -6.95 -19.12 -16.47
N VAL A 125 -7.36 -18.01 -17.11
CA VAL A 125 -6.47 -16.88 -17.36
C VAL A 125 -6.02 -16.20 -16.07
N LEU A 126 -6.91 -16.04 -15.10
CA LEU A 126 -6.54 -15.46 -13.80
C LEU A 126 -5.57 -16.37 -13.03
N LEU A 127 -5.80 -17.68 -12.99
CA LEU A 127 -4.90 -18.62 -12.31
C LEU A 127 -3.53 -18.68 -12.99
N VAL A 128 -3.48 -18.93 -14.30
CA VAL A 128 -2.22 -19.01 -15.03
C VAL A 128 -1.47 -17.68 -14.96
N GLY A 129 -2.17 -16.57 -15.21
CA GLY A 129 -1.60 -15.23 -15.14
C GLY A 129 -1.07 -14.87 -13.76
N PHE A 130 -1.79 -15.27 -12.69
CA PHE A 130 -1.32 -15.07 -11.32
C PHE A 130 -0.02 -15.82 -11.03
N PHE A 131 0.10 -17.08 -11.42
CA PHE A 131 1.33 -17.85 -11.22
C PHE A 131 2.50 -17.30 -12.04
N VAL A 132 2.26 -16.92 -13.29
CA VAL A 132 3.29 -16.30 -14.16
C VAL A 132 3.73 -14.95 -13.60
N PHE A 133 2.77 -14.08 -13.26
CA PHE A 133 3.03 -12.80 -12.59
C PHE A 133 3.90 -12.99 -11.35
N ARG A 134 3.46 -13.88 -10.45
CA ARG A 134 4.11 -14.09 -9.18
C ARG A 134 5.54 -14.62 -9.36
N HIS A 135 5.75 -15.57 -10.25
CA HIS A 135 7.07 -16.13 -10.50
C HIS A 135 8.08 -15.07 -10.97
N VAL A 136 7.67 -14.21 -11.89
CA VAL A 136 8.54 -13.15 -12.41
C VAL A 136 8.71 -12.01 -11.39
N PHE A 137 7.62 -11.62 -10.74
CA PHE A 137 7.62 -10.50 -9.79
C PHE A 137 8.40 -10.83 -8.51
N ASP A 138 8.11 -12.00 -7.91
CA ASP A 138 8.78 -12.44 -6.68
C ASP A 138 10.30 -12.56 -6.88
N GLY A 139 10.75 -13.12 -8.02
CA GLY A 139 12.18 -13.19 -8.34
C GLY A 139 12.84 -11.83 -8.49
N GLY A 140 12.13 -10.84 -9.03
CA GLY A 140 12.59 -9.46 -9.10
C GLY A 140 12.67 -8.79 -7.73
N VAL A 141 11.66 -9.00 -6.89
CA VAL A 141 11.62 -8.46 -5.52
C VAL A 141 12.73 -9.07 -4.66
N GLU A 142 12.92 -10.38 -4.70
CA GLU A 142 14.01 -11.06 -3.99
C GLU A 142 15.39 -10.53 -4.39
N ALA A 143 15.61 -10.27 -5.69
CA ALA A 143 16.86 -9.69 -6.18
C ALA A 143 17.08 -8.26 -5.66
N VAL A 144 16.04 -7.42 -5.58
CA VAL A 144 16.10 -6.08 -5.00
C VAL A 144 16.35 -6.14 -3.49
N GLU A 145 15.65 -7.00 -2.78
CA GLU A 145 15.77 -7.17 -1.31
C GLU A 145 17.14 -7.73 -0.91
N ALA A 146 17.73 -8.57 -1.74
CA ALA A 146 19.09 -9.09 -1.50
C ALA A 146 20.15 -7.98 -1.47
N VAL A 147 19.96 -6.93 -2.26
CA VAL A 147 20.86 -5.76 -2.29
C VAL A 147 20.49 -4.76 -1.21
N ASN A 148 19.21 -4.47 -1.02
CA ASN A 148 18.73 -3.54 -0.01
C ASN A 148 17.44 -4.00 0.66
N PRO A 149 17.52 -4.67 1.84
CA PRO A 149 16.35 -5.15 2.57
C PRO A 149 15.38 -4.05 3.02
N ALA A 150 15.85 -2.81 3.13
CA ALA A 150 15.01 -1.67 3.49
C ALA A 150 14.13 -1.16 2.33
N GLY A 151 14.28 -1.75 1.15
CA GLY A 151 13.62 -1.31 -0.07
C GLY A 151 14.32 -0.15 -0.75
N THR A 152 13.88 0.18 -1.96
CA THR A 152 14.43 1.29 -2.75
C THR A 152 13.32 2.24 -3.17
N GLY A 153 13.58 3.55 -3.12
CA GLY A 153 12.73 4.58 -3.67
C GLY A 153 13.05 4.88 -5.13
N TYR A 154 12.40 5.90 -5.67
CA TYR A 154 12.66 6.38 -7.03
C TYR A 154 12.88 7.88 -7.08
N LEU A 155 12.06 8.68 -6.42
CA LEU A 155 12.09 10.14 -6.46
C LEU A 155 12.80 10.77 -5.27
N GLY A 156 12.99 10.04 -4.17
CA GLY A 156 13.67 10.56 -3.00
C GLY A 156 15.13 10.90 -3.28
N GLY A 157 15.56 12.07 -2.86
CA GLY A 157 16.93 12.54 -3.09
C GLY A 157 17.12 13.36 -4.37
N LEU A 158 16.08 13.63 -5.16
CA LEU A 158 16.15 14.56 -6.27
C LEU A 158 16.53 15.97 -5.78
N ASN A 159 17.47 16.59 -6.48
CA ASN A 159 17.86 17.97 -6.26
C ASN A 159 17.18 18.85 -7.31
N PHE A 160 16.26 19.70 -6.87
CA PHE A 160 15.65 20.71 -7.71
C PHE A 160 16.20 22.09 -7.36
N GLY A 161 16.79 22.78 -8.34
CA GLY A 161 17.29 24.13 -8.15
C GLY A 161 18.40 24.26 -7.10
N GLY A 162 19.20 23.23 -6.87
CA GLY A 162 20.30 23.26 -5.89
C GLY A 162 19.87 23.03 -4.43
N VAL A 163 18.57 22.82 -4.17
CA VAL A 163 18.05 22.50 -2.85
C VAL A 163 17.90 20.99 -2.71
N ASN A 164 18.54 20.43 -1.69
CA ASN A 164 18.40 19.01 -1.38
C ASN A 164 17.13 18.78 -0.54
N TYR A 165 16.05 18.41 -1.20
CA TYR A 165 14.75 18.16 -0.55
C TYR A 165 14.75 16.98 0.41
N LYS A 166 15.75 16.10 0.34
CA LYS A 166 15.90 14.96 1.25
C LYS A 166 16.08 15.41 2.71
N SER A 167 16.81 16.50 2.94
CA SER A 167 17.11 16.98 4.29
C SER A 167 15.89 17.62 4.99
N TRP A 168 14.86 18.00 4.26
CA TRP A 168 13.70 18.74 4.77
C TRP A 168 12.47 17.84 4.99
N GLY A 169 12.53 16.56 4.67
CA GLY A 169 11.36 15.68 4.71
C GLY A 169 10.26 16.04 3.70
N PHE A 170 10.54 16.97 2.79
CA PHE A 170 9.56 17.49 1.83
C PHE A 170 8.99 16.38 0.93
N MET A 171 9.84 15.46 0.46
CA MET A 171 9.39 14.32 -0.35
C MET A 171 8.50 13.38 0.44
N THR A 172 8.72 13.23 1.73
CA THR A 172 7.85 12.44 2.60
C THR A 172 6.44 13.05 2.70
N ILE A 173 6.34 14.38 2.83
CA ILE A 173 5.03 15.07 2.88
C ILE A 173 4.30 14.96 1.54
N ILE A 174 4.99 15.14 0.41
CA ILE A 174 4.41 15.02 -0.93
C ILE A 174 4.01 13.58 -1.26
N SER A 175 4.69 12.58 -0.72
CA SER A 175 4.37 11.17 -0.95
C SER A 175 2.96 10.80 -0.50
N TRP A 176 2.42 11.45 0.52
CA TRP A 176 1.06 11.17 1.03
C TRP A 176 -0.04 11.51 0.02
N PRO A 177 -0.11 12.76 -0.51
CA PRO A 177 -1.13 13.06 -1.53
C PRO A 177 -0.93 12.23 -2.81
N ILE A 178 0.31 11.94 -3.22
CA ILE A 178 0.57 11.10 -4.39
C ILE A 178 0.05 9.67 -4.13
N GLY A 179 0.32 9.09 -2.97
CA GLY A 179 -0.21 7.79 -2.57
C GLY A 179 -1.74 7.75 -2.56
N GLY A 180 -2.37 8.82 -2.04
CA GLY A 180 -3.82 8.98 -2.07
C GLY A 180 -4.40 9.06 -3.48
N VAL A 181 -3.79 9.82 -4.37
CA VAL A 181 -4.22 9.94 -5.79
C VAL A 181 -4.05 8.61 -6.52
N LEU A 182 -2.94 7.90 -6.32
CA LEU A 182 -2.73 6.58 -6.93
C LEU A 182 -3.76 5.57 -6.46
N ALA A 183 -4.00 5.47 -5.16
CA ALA A 183 -5.01 4.57 -4.60
C ALA A 183 -6.42 4.93 -5.13
N ALA A 184 -6.76 6.22 -5.18
CA ALA A 184 -8.03 6.70 -5.73
C ALA A 184 -8.18 6.40 -7.24
N SER A 185 -7.09 6.54 -8.01
CA SER A 185 -7.10 6.23 -9.45
C SER A 185 -7.39 4.75 -9.72
N VAL A 186 -6.78 3.87 -8.93
CA VAL A 186 -7.05 2.43 -9.02
C VAL A 186 -8.48 2.12 -8.60
N ALA A 187 -8.98 2.75 -7.53
CA ALA A 187 -10.36 2.59 -7.07
C ALA A 187 -11.38 3.09 -8.09
N TRP A 188 -11.04 4.10 -8.91
CA TRP A 188 -11.90 4.60 -9.97
C TRP A 188 -12.03 3.62 -11.14
N VAL A 189 -10.99 2.85 -11.42
CA VAL A 189 -10.96 1.89 -12.54
C VAL A 189 -11.65 0.57 -12.21
N ILE A 190 -11.69 0.17 -10.94
CA ILE A 190 -12.29 -1.08 -10.43
C ILE A 190 -13.75 -0.88 -10.07
#